data_e95d99de9e44eb741782323a718805cf
#
_entry.id   e95d99de9e44eb741782323a718805cf
#
_cell.length_a   1.000
_cell.length_b   1.000
_cell.length_c   1.000
_cell.angle_alpha   90.00
_cell.angle_beta   90.00
_cell.angle_gamma   90.00
#
_symmetry.space_group_name_H-M   'P 1'
#
loop_
_entity.id
_entity.type
_entity.pdbx_description
1 polymer ?
#
loop_
_entity_poly.entity_id
_entity_poly.type
_entity_poly.pdbx_seq_one_letter_code
_entity_poly.pdbx_strand_id
1 'polypeptide(L)'
;MPNEITIFQILTTVILLIFYSCYYAKKIKQKKKGIRTTQIGKDKQGIPLYIEIAMGVATFCVVIVEIISIVLDWSLSPVWIRIIGLFISAVGVILFIIAMLTMRDSWRAGVSKDKTELVTNGIFKISRNPAFLGFDLMYLGVLMVFFNWVLFVFSVFAILTLHLQIVNNEEEAMSLAFGDEYLNYKKKVNRYFGKK
;
A
#
# COMPACT_ATOMS: atom_id res chain seq x y z
N MET A 1 -19.08 -19.81 -25.16
CA MET A 1 -20.06 -18.87 -24.59
C MET A 1 -19.27 -17.64 -24.15
N PRO A 2 -19.68 -16.41 -24.45
CA PRO A 2 -19.05 -15.25 -23.85
C PRO A 2 -19.22 -15.41 -22.33
N ASN A 3 -18.10 -15.37 -21.59
CA ASN A 3 -18.15 -15.42 -20.13
C ASN A 3 -18.92 -14.19 -19.65
N GLU A 4 -20.07 -14.41 -19.01
CA GLU A 4 -20.80 -13.32 -18.36
C GLU A 4 -19.88 -12.73 -17.27
N ILE A 5 -19.81 -11.40 -17.24
CA ILE A 5 -18.99 -10.70 -16.23
C ILE A 5 -19.58 -10.97 -14.85
N THR A 6 -18.78 -11.55 -13.98
CA THR A 6 -19.21 -11.87 -12.61
C THR A 6 -19.26 -10.62 -11.72
N ILE A 7 -20.11 -10.66 -10.71
CA ILE A 7 -20.20 -9.58 -9.71
C ILE A 7 -18.85 -9.33 -9.02
N PHE A 8 -18.03 -10.38 -8.84
CA PHE A 8 -16.69 -10.27 -8.25
C PHE A 8 -15.74 -9.46 -9.13
N GLN A 9 -15.79 -9.65 -10.46
CA GLN A 9 -14.98 -8.86 -11.41
C GLN A 9 -15.37 -7.38 -11.33
N ILE A 10 -16.69 -7.08 -11.33
CA ILE A 10 -17.19 -5.70 -11.27
C ILE A 10 -16.76 -5.03 -9.96
N LEU A 11 -17.06 -5.65 -8.80
CA LEU A 11 -16.80 -5.05 -7.50
C LEU A 11 -15.30 -4.88 -7.25
N THR A 12 -14.46 -5.86 -7.60
CA THR A 12 -13.02 -5.75 -7.44
C THR A 12 -12.44 -4.68 -8.35
N THR A 13 -12.90 -4.60 -9.60
CA THR A 13 -12.50 -3.53 -10.53
C THR A 13 -12.83 -2.15 -9.95
N VAL A 14 -14.04 -1.97 -9.41
CA VAL A 14 -14.43 -0.70 -8.77
C VAL A 14 -13.53 -0.37 -7.58
N ILE A 15 -13.23 -1.35 -6.72
CA ILE A 15 -12.33 -1.17 -5.56
C ILE A 15 -10.94 -0.71 -6.03
N LEU A 16 -10.35 -1.36 -7.04
CA LEU A 16 -9.04 -0.99 -7.58
C LEU A 16 -9.08 0.38 -8.27
N LEU A 17 -10.12 0.69 -9.02
CA LEU A 17 -10.28 2.00 -9.64
C LEU A 17 -10.34 3.12 -8.59
N ILE A 18 -11.08 2.93 -7.50
CA ILE A 18 -11.13 3.89 -6.39
C ILE A 18 -9.72 4.07 -5.80
N PHE A 19 -9.02 2.97 -5.49
CA PHE A 19 -7.68 3.00 -4.92
C PHE A 19 -6.69 3.80 -5.78
N TYR A 20 -6.53 3.39 -7.04
CA TYR A 20 -5.56 4.02 -7.94
C TYR A 20 -5.97 5.43 -8.34
N SER A 21 -7.28 5.71 -8.48
CA SER A 21 -7.75 7.07 -8.73
C SER A 21 -7.39 8.01 -7.58
N CYS A 22 -7.60 7.61 -6.33
CA CYS A 22 -7.20 8.39 -5.15
C CYS A 22 -5.69 8.59 -5.08
N TYR A 23 -4.90 7.54 -5.34
CA TYR A 23 -3.44 7.61 -5.38
C TYR A 23 -2.94 8.62 -6.42
N TYR A 24 -3.40 8.50 -7.68
CA TYR A 24 -2.97 9.37 -8.76
C TYR A 24 -3.51 10.80 -8.62
N ALA A 25 -4.74 10.97 -8.15
CA ALA A 25 -5.30 12.29 -7.86
C ALA A 25 -4.45 13.04 -6.82
N LYS A 26 -4.01 12.34 -5.76
CA LYS A 26 -3.09 12.91 -4.77
C LYS A 26 -1.74 13.28 -5.37
N LYS A 27 -1.16 12.39 -6.18
CA LYS A 27 0.12 12.63 -6.88
C LYS A 27 0.04 13.85 -7.79
N ILE A 28 -1.04 13.99 -8.56
CA ILE A 28 -1.28 15.14 -9.45
C ILE A 28 -1.44 16.42 -8.64
N LYS A 29 -2.24 16.38 -7.54
CA LYS A 29 -2.44 17.55 -6.66
C LYS A 29 -1.13 18.02 -6.04
N GLN A 30 -0.29 17.13 -5.56
CA GLN A 30 1.04 17.46 -5.02
C GLN A 30 1.96 18.02 -6.10
N LYS A 31 1.98 17.44 -7.30
CA LYS A 31 2.77 17.95 -8.43
C LYS A 31 2.41 19.40 -8.77
N LYS A 32 1.10 19.76 -8.75
CA LYS A 32 0.64 21.14 -8.96
C LYS A 32 1.14 22.11 -7.88
N LYS A 33 1.46 21.62 -6.69
CA LYS A 33 2.05 22.40 -5.58
C LYS A 33 3.59 22.42 -5.60
N GLY A 34 4.24 21.86 -6.64
CA GLY A 34 5.69 21.72 -6.71
C GLY A 34 6.25 20.61 -5.83
N ILE A 35 5.39 19.78 -5.21
CA ILE A 35 5.80 18.70 -4.32
C ILE A 35 6.06 17.44 -5.15
N ARG A 36 7.29 16.90 -5.11
CA ARG A 36 7.63 15.65 -5.76
C ARG A 36 7.18 14.46 -4.89
N THR A 37 6.11 13.81 -5.28
CA THR A 37 5.53 12.68 -4.54
C THR A 37 6.39 11.43 -4.59
N THR A 38 6.85 11.02 -5.79
CA THR A 38 7.63 9.80 -5.98
C THR A 38 9.10 10.06 -5.66
N GLN A 39 9.62 9.37 -4.64
CA GLN A 39 10.98 9.47 -4.16
C GLN A 39 11.78 8.16 -4.34
N ILE A 40 11.15 7.13 -4.92
CA ILE A 40 11.75 5.80 -5.13
C ILE A 40 13.07 5.93 -5.89
N GLY A 41 14.13 5.34 -5.33
CA GLY A 41 15.48 5.30 -5.92
C GLY A 41 16.27 6.61 -5.89
N LYS A 42 15.69 7.72 -5.39
CA LYS A 42 16.35 9.01 -5.41
C LYS A 42 17.38 9.10 -4.27
N ASP A 43 18.61 9.47 -4.63
CA ASP A 43 19.72 9.74 -3.69
C ASP A 43 20.06 8.57 -2.74
N LYS A 44 19.76 7.34 -3.14
CA LYS A 44 20.04 6.11 -2.39
C LYS A 44 21.06 5.24 -3.08
N GLN A 45 21.82 4.49 -2.28
CA GLN A 45 22.80 3.52 -2.74
C GLN A 45 22.71 2.24 -1.89
N GLY A 46 23.26 1.13 -2.42
CA GLY A 46 23.31 -0.14 -1.69
C GLY A 46 21.95 -0.76 -1.41
N ILE A 47 21.83 -1.43 -0.26
CA ILE A 47 20.64 -2.21 0.13
C ILE A 47 19.34 -1.39 0.10
N PRO A 48 19.27 -0.15 0.63
CA PRO A 48 18.05 0.67 0.56
C PRO A 48 17.55 0.91 -0.85
N LEU A 49 18.45 1.11 -1.83
CA LEU A 49 18.08 1.27 -3.24
C LEU A 49 17.49 -0.01 -3.81
N TYR A 50 18.12 -1.16 -3.55
CA TYR A 50 17.62 -2.44 -4.06
C TYR A 50 16.24 -2.79 -3.50
N ILE A 51 15.99 -2.52 -2.22
CA ILE A 51 14.67 -2.72 -1.60
C ILE A 51 13.62 -1.85 -2.28
N GLU A 52 13.89 -0.57 -2.54
CA GLU A 52 12.93 0.31 -3.22
C GLU A 52 12.66 -0.10 -4.67
N ILE A 53 13.69 -0.53 -5.39
CA ILE A 53 13.52 -1.05 -6.75
C ILE A 53 12.68 -2.34 -6.71
N ALA A 54 13.02 -3.28 -5.83
CA ALA A 54 12.28 -4.53 -5.66
C ALA A 54 10.80 -4.28 -5.31
N MET A 55 10.53 -3.35 -4.38
CA MET A 55 9.17 -2.92 -4.04
C MET A 55 8.45 -2.31 -5.26
N GLY A 56 9.12 -1.44 -6.02
CA GLY A 56 8.54 -0.83 -7.23
C GLY A 56 8.19 -1.87 -8.29
N VAL A 57 9.09 -2.84 -8.54
CA VAL A 57 8.86 -3.94 -9.48
C VAL A 57 7.75 -4.86 -8.98
N ALA A 58 7.78 -5.24 -7.69
CA ALA A 58 6.79 -6.14 -7.09
C ALA A 58 5.38 -5.55 -7.16
N THR A 59 5.23 -4.26 -6.75
CA THR A 59 3.94 -3.56 -6.78
C THR A 59 3.44 -3.34 -8.22
N PHE A 60 4.32 -3.16 -9.19
CA PHE A 60 3.93 -3.08 -10.60
C PHE A 60 3.48 -4.44 -11.14
N CYS A 61 4.24 -5.51 -10.87
CA CYS A 61 3.92 -6.85 -11.36
C CYS A 61 2.63 -7.40 -10.75
N VAL A 62 2.39 -7.21 -9.44
CA VAL A 62 1.17 -7.70 -8.80
C VAL A 62 -0.07 -7.07 -9.42
N VAL A 63 -0.04 -5.78 -9.76
CA VAL A 63 -1.17 -5.11 -10.44
C VAL A 63 -1.48 -5.74 -11.80
N ILE A 64 -0.45 -6.06 -12.58
CA ILE A 64 -0.66 -6.74 -13.87
C ILE A 64 -1.33 -8.09 -13.67
N VAL A 65 -0.85 -8.88 -12.69
CA VAL A 65 -1.41 -10.21 -12.41
C VAL A 65 -2.82 -10.11 -11.85
N GLU A 66 -3.12 -9.09 -11.01
CA GLU A 66 -4.48 -8.78 -10.54
C GLU A 66 -5.42 -8.53 -11.72
N ILE A 67 -5.03 -7.64 -12.66
CA ILE A 67 -5.83 -7.33 -13.84
C ILE A 67 -6.10 -8.58 -14.67
N ILE A 68 -5.07 -9.39 -14.94
CA ILE A 68 -5.21 -10.64 -15.68
C ILE A 68 -6.17 -11.60 -14.94
N SER A 69 -6.02 -11.76 -13.62
CA SER A 69 -6.86 -12.64 -12.81
C SER A 69 -8.32 -12.19 -12.80
N ILE A 70 -8.57 -10.87 -12.77
CA ILE A 70 -9.90 -10.28 -12.83
C ILE A 70 -10.52 -10.51 -14.22
N VAL A 71 -9.78 -10.18 -15.29
CA VAL A 71 -10.29 -10.29 -16.68
C VAL A 71 -10.67 -11.75 -17.01
N LEU A 72 -9.85 -12.70 -16.57
CA LEU A 72 -10.08 -14.13 -16.83
C LEU A 72 -11.02 -14.79 -15.81
N ASP A 73 -11.48 -14.08 -14.78
CA ASP A 73 -12.16 -14.64 -13.58
C ASP A 73 -11.41 -15.88 -13.03
N TRP A 74 -10.07 -15.81 -13.06
CA TRP A 74 -9.22 -16.91 -12.66
C TRP A 74 -9.16 -17.03 -11.14
N SER A 75 -10.01 -17.89 -10.58
CA SER A 75 -10.12 -18.09 -9.14
C SER A 75 -10.36 -19.55 -8.78
N LEU A 76 -9.58 -20.03 -7.83
CA LEU A 76 -9.76 -21.31 -7.13
C LEU A 76 -10.51 -21.13 -5.79
N SER A 77 -10.87 -19.89 -5.42
CA SER A 77 -11.56 -19.60 -4.16
C SER A 77 -13.04 -19.96 -4.21
N PRO A 78 -13.58 -20.59 -3.15
CA PRO A 78 -15.01 -20.74 -2.99
C PRO A 78 -15.67 -19.37 -2.76
N VAL A 79 -16.96 -19.25 -3.08
CA VAL A 79 -17.71 -17.99 -3.07
C VAL A 79 -17.62 -17.24 -1.74
N TRP A 80 -17.69 -17.93 -0.60
CA TRP A 80 -17.61 -17.29 0.71
C TRP A 80 -16.23 -16.63 0.98
N ILE A 81 -15.11 -17.22 0.51
CA ILE A 81 -13.79 -16.60 0.59
C ILE A 81 -13.73 -15.36 -0.31
N ARG A 82 -14.31 -15.41 -1.50
CA ARG A 82 -14.39 -14.27 -2.41
C ARG A 82 -15.15 -13.09 -1.77
N ILE A 83 -16.25 -13.35 -1.06
CA ILE A 83 -17.02 -12.33 -0.33
C ILE A 83 -16.16 -11.69 0.78
N ILE A 84 -15.47 -12.51 1.59
CA ILE A 84 -14.55 -12.01 2.62
C ILE A 84 -13.44 -11.18 1.99
N GLY A 85 -12.87 -11.63 0.88
CA GLY A 85 -11.82 -10.92 0.14
C GLY A 85 -12.26 -9.53 -0.35
N LEU A 86 -13.49 -9.40 -0.87
CA LEU A 86 -14.06 -8.10 -1.23
C LEU A 86 -14.12 -7.14 -0.02
N PHE A 87 -14.56 -7.65 1.13
CA PHE A 87 -14.64 -6.85 2.34
C PHE A 87 -13.26 -6.40 2.81
N ILE A 88 -12.28 -7.32 2.85
CA ILE A 88 -10.91 -7.03 3.27
C ILE A 88 -10.25 -6.01 2.32
N SER A 89 -10.40 -6.17 1.01
CA SER A 89 -9.85 -5.22 0.04
C SER A 89 -10.47 -3.82 0.18
N ALA A 90 -11.78 -3.74 0.38
CA ALA A 90 -12.47 -2.47 0.62
C ALA A 90 -11.97 -1.77 1.90
N VAL A 91 -11.79 -2.52 3.00
CA VAL A 91 -11.20 -2.01 4.25
C VAL A 91 -9.78 -1.50 4.00
N GLY A 92 -8.96 -2.23 3.24
CA GLY A 92 -7.61 -1.81 2.86
C GLY A 92 -7.60 -0.49 2.11
N VAL A 93 -8.49 -0.31 1.15
CA VAL A 93 -8.63 0.95 0.38
C VAL A 93 -9.06 2.10 1.29
N ILE A 94 -10.02 1.89 2.19
CA ILE A 94 -10.48 2.90 3.15
C ILE A 94 -9.32 3.34 4.06
N LEU A 95 -8.56 2.38 4.61
CA LEU A 95 -7.40 2.68 5.47
C LEU A 95 -6.34 3.49 4.72
N PHE A 96 -6.03 3.12 3.48
CA PHE A 96 -5.10 3.85 2.64
C PHE A 96 -5.55 5.29 2.40
N ILE A 97 -6.82 5.50 2.05
CA ILE A 97 -7.39 6.83 1.81
C ILE A 97 -7.33 7.68 3.08
N ILE A 98 -7.73 7.13 4.24
CA ILE A 98 -7.66 7.84 5.53
C ILE A 98 -6.21 8.21 5.86
N ALA A 99 -5.25 7.30 5.69
CA ALA A 99 -3.84 7.56 5.94
C ALA A 99 -3.32 8.70 5.05
N MET A 100 -3.60 8.62 3.74
CA MET A 100 -3.19 9.63 2.76
C MET A 100 -3.81 11.02 3.05
N LEU A 101 -5.08 11.06 3.47
CA LEU A 101 -5.75 12.30 3.83
C LEU A 101 -5.18 12.90 5.12
N THR A 102 -4.87 12.05 6.11
CA THR A 102 -4.29 12.47 7.39
C THR A 102 -2.88 13.04 7.21
N MET A 103 -2.05 12.45 6.35
CA MET A 103 -0.69 12.96 6.04
C MET A 103 -0.68 14.26 5.24
N ARG A 104 -1.77 14.63 4.62
CA ARG A 104 -1.86 15.86 3.81
C ARG A 104 -0.66 16.01 2.84
N ASP A 105 0.07 17.13 2.93
CA ASP A 105 1.21 17.43 2.07
C ASP A 105 2.51 16.75 2.51
N SER A 106 2.52 16.06 3.66
CA SER A 106 3.65 15.24 4.11
C SER A 106 3.70 13.85 3.45
N TRP A 107 2.61 13.42 2.76
CA TRP A 107 2.58 12.12 2.11
C TRP A 107 3.57 12.02 0.94
N ARG A 108 4.37 10.94 0.94
CA ARG A 108 5.35 10.59 -0.12
C ARG A 108 5.26 9.09 -0.43
N ALA A 109 5.65 8.73 -1.64
CA ALA A 109 5.90 7.35 -2.03
C ALA A 109 7.42 7.13 -2.07
N GLY A 110 7.95 6.42 -1.08
CA GLY A 110 9.37 6.32 -0.78
C GLY A 110 9.86 7.43 0.16
N VAL A 111 11.02 7.22 0.75
CA VAL A 111 11.62 8.13 1.73
C VAL A 111 12.08 9.43 1.09
N SER A 112 11.64 10.56 1.61
CA SER A 112 12.00 11.91 1.14
C SER A 112 13.01 12.57 2.07
N LYS A 113 13.94 13.34 1.47
CA LYS A 113 14.81 14.26 2.20
C LYS A 113 14.19 15.66 2.41
N ASP A 114 13.03 15.92 1.77
CA ASP A 114 12.31 17.17 1.96
C ASP A 114 11.80 17.28 3.40
N LYS A 115 11.76 18.49 3.96
CA LYS A 115 11.13 18.72 5.27
C LYS A 115 9.67 18.32 5.23
N THR A 116 9.31 17.34 6.03
CA THR A 116 7.93 16.88 6.27
C THR A 116 7.62 17.02 7.76
N GLU A 117 6.36 16.92 8.13
CA GLU A 117 5.94 16.89 9.53
C GLU A 117 5.74 15.45 9.99
N LEU A 118 6.12 15.13 11.23
CA LEU A 118 5.82 13.86 11.84
C LEU A 118 4.31 13.79 12.16
N VAL A 119 3.59 12.97 11.42
CA VAL A 119 2.15 12.80 11.59
C VAL A 119 1.89 11.69 12.61
N THR A 120 1.33 12.05 13.77
CA THR A 120 1.03 11.11 14.86
C THR A 120 -0.44 11.10 15.28
N ASN A 121 -1.28 11.86 14.59
CA ASN A 121 -2.72 12.01 14.86
C ASN A 121 -3.60 11.10 13.99
N GLY A 122 -4.91 11.12 14.20
CA GLY A 122 -5.87 10.33 13.45
C GLY A 122 -5.55 8.84 13.48
N ILE A 123 -5.50 8.19 12.32
CA ILE A 123 -5.19 6.77 12.15
C ILE A 123 -3.77 6.41 12.62
N PHE A 124 -2.85 7.39 12.64
CA PHE A 124 -1.47 7.21 13.11
C PHE A 124 -1.36 7.04 14.64
N LYS A 125 -2.45 7.23 15.40
CA LYS A 125 -2.53 6.87 16.83
C LYS A 125 -2.60 5.36 17.07
N ILE A 126 -2.94 4.57 16.05
CA ILE A 126 -3.12 3.12 16.16
C ILE A 126 -2.26 2.31 15.20
N SER A 127 -1.65 2.95 14.21
CA SER A 127 -0.68 2.34 13.30
C SER A 127 0.37 3.38 12.91
N ARG A 128 1.65 2.99 12.87
CA ARG A 128 2.71 3.87 12.35
C ARG A 128 2.77 3.88 10.83
N ASN A 129 2.23 2.83 10.20
CA ASN A 129 2.28 2.64 8.75
C ASN A 129 0.91 2.28 8.16
N PRO A 130 -0.15 3.07 8.42
CA PRO A 130 -1.51 2.71 8.02
C PRO A 130 -1.70 2.67 6.49
N ALA A 131 -0.93 3.42 5.72
CA ALA A 131 -0.96 3.36 4.27
C ALA A 131 -0.42 2.02 3.74
N PHE A 132 0.69 1.51 4.28
CA PHE A 132 1.23 0.20 3.93
C PHE A 132 0.28 -0.92 4.33
N LEU A 133 -0.32 -0.84 5.52
CA LEU A 133 -1.36 -1.78 5.95
C LEU A 133 -2.55 -1.78 4.98
N GLY A 134 -2.92 -0.61 4.45
CA GLY A 134 -3.95 -0.48 3.44
C GLY A 134 -3.61 -1.21 2.14
N PHE A 135 -2.35 -1.12 1.67
CA PHE A 135 -1.86 -1.89 0.53
C PHE A 135 -1.90 -3.39 0.80
N ASP A 136 -1.38 -3.83 1.95
CA ASP A 136 -1.31 -5.25 2.32
C ASP A 136 -2.72 -5.88 2.35
N LEU A 137 -3.69 -5.19 2.97
CA LEU A 137 -5.07 -5.65 3.02
C LEU A 137 -5.74 -5.65 1.64
N MET A 138 -5.44 -4.66 0.80
CA MET A 138 -5.98 -4.62 -0.57
C MET A 138 -5.45 -5.81 -1.38
N TYR A 139 -4.13 -6.07 -1.39
CA TYR A 139 -3.53 -7.21 -2.08
C TYR A 139 -4.04 -8.55 -1.54
N LEU A 140 -4.11 -8.69 -0.22
CA LEU A 140 -4.66 -9.91 0.41
C LEU A 140 -6.12 -10.12 0.02
N GLY A 141 -6.93 -9.07 0.05
CA GLY A 141 -8.35 -9.15 -0.30
C GLY A 141 -8.56 -9.55 -1.76
N VAL A 142 -7.84 -8.91 -2.71
CA VAL A 142 -7.90 -9.28 -4.13
C VAL A 142 -7.42 -10.71 -4.37
N LEU A 143 -6.34 -11.13 -3.68
CA LEU A 143 -5.87 -12.51 -3.70
C LEU A 143 -6.95 -13.49 -3.23
N MET A 144 -7.69 -13.17 -2.17
CA MET A 144 -8.79 -14.01 -1.70
C MET A 144 -9.95 -14.09 -2.71
N VAL A 145 -10.24 -13.00 -3.43
CA VAL A 145 -11.27 -12.97 -4.47
C VAL A 145 -10.86 -13.82 -5.68
N PHE A 146 -9.62 -13.69 -6.14
CA PHE A 146 -9.12 -14.33 -7.38
C PHE A 146 -7.94 -15.25 -7.09
N PHE A 147 -8.06 -16.09 -6.06
CA PHE A 147 -6.96 -16.97 -5.69
C PHE A 147 -6.53 -17.86 -6.86
N ASN A 148 -5.31 -17.66 -7.27
CA ASN A 148 -4.53 -18.59 -8.10
C ASN A 148 -3.05 -18.50 -7.67
N TRP A 149 -2.28 -19.53 -7.97
CA TRP A 149 -0.90 -19.63 -7.50
C TRP A 149 0.01 -18.52 -8.04
N VAL A 150 -0.26 -18.01 -9.25
CA VAL A 150 0.52 -16.91 -9.82
C VAL A 150 0.27 -15.63 -9.02
N LEU A 151 -1.00 -15.27 -8.80
CA LEU A 151 -1.37 -14.10 -7.99
C LEU A 151 -0.86 -14.24 -6.56
N PHE A 152 -0.90 -15.44 -5.98
CA PHE A 152 -0.36 -15.70 -4.64
C PHE A 152 1.13 -15.35 -4.54
N VAL A 153 1.96 -15.84 -5.48
CA VAL A 153 3.41 -15.55 -5.46
C VAL A 153 3.68 -14.04 -5.57
N PHE A 154 3.02 -13.35 -6.50
CA PHE A 154 3.23 -11.92 -6.68
C PHE A 154 2.68 -11.08 -5.53
N SER A 155 1.54 -11.46 -4.93
CA SER A 155 0.99 -10.77 -3.75
C SER A 155 1.89 -10.93 -2.53
N VAL A 156 2.38 -12.13 -2.26
CA VAL A 156 3.34 -12.38 -1.16
C VAL A 156 4.62 -11.59 -1.39
N PHE A 157 5.15 -11.57 -2.61
CA PHE A 157 6.35 -10.80 -2.93
C PHE A 157 6.14 -9.29 -2.74
N ALA A 158 4.99 -8.75 -3.16
CA ALA A 158 4.65 -7.35 -2.94
C ALA A 158 4.54 -7.00 -1.44
N ILE A 159 3.83 -7.79 -0.65
CA ILE A 159 3.69 -7.60 0.81
C ILE A 159 5.05 -7.68 1.51
N LEU A 160 5.90 -8.65 1.15
CA LEU A 160 7.24 -8.78 1.74
C LEU A 160 8.13 -7.57 1.41
N THR A 161 8.12 -7.09 0.17
CA THR A 161 8.93 -5.93 -0.22
C THR A 161 8.43 -4.64 0.43
N LEU A 162 7.12 -4.47 0.61
CA LEU A 162 6.54 -3.37 1.39
C LEU A 162 6.99 -3.44 2.85
N HIS A 163 7.00 -4.63 3.46
CA HIS A 163 7.51 -4.82 4.83
C HIS A 163 9.00 -4.46 4.94
N LEU A 164 9.83 -4.93 4.01
CA LEU A 164 11.25 -4.60 3.97
C LEU A 164 11.49 -3.10 3.80
N GLN A 165 10.67 -2.43 2.98
CA GLN A 165 10.72 -0.98 2.82
C GLN A 165 10.47 -0.25 4.15
N ILE A 166 9.48 -0.67 4.93
CA ILE A 166 9.20 -0.07 6.24
C ILE A 166 10.38 -0.24 7.17
N VAL A 167 10.88 -1.48 7.28
CA VAL A 167 11.91 -1.84 8.29
C VAL A 167 13.25 -1.20 8.00
N ASN A 168 13.68 -1.22 6.74
CA ASN A 168 15.05 -0.85 6.37
C ASN A 168 15.16 0.60 5.88
N ASN A 169 14.09 1.19 5.37
CA ASN A 169 14.15 2.52 4.77
C ASN A 169 13.31 3.55 5.54
N GLU A 170 12.01 3.26 5.77
CA GLU A 170 11.10 4.26 6.36
C GLU A 170 11.42 4.51 7.85
N GLU A 171 11.57 3.45 8.65
CA GLU A 171 11.83 3.61 10.10
C GLU A 171 13.19 4.23 10.39
N GLU A 172 14.20 3.93 9.58
CA GLU A 172 15.52 4.55 9.69
C GLU A 172 15.45 6.04 9.33
N ALA A 173 14.85 6.37 8.19
CA ALA A 173 14.73 7.75 7.75
C ALA A 173 13.90 8.61 8.72
N MET A 174 12.82 8.06 9.28
CA MET A 174 12.02 8.75 10.29
C MET A 174 12.81 8.99 11.58
N SER A 175 13.65 8.02 11.99
CA SER A 175 14.53 8.18 13.15
C SER A 175 15.59 9.26 12.92
N LEU A 176 16.16 9.34 11.72
CA LEU A 176 17.15 10.37 11.36
C LEU A 176 16.50 11.76 11.24
N ALA A 177 15.28 11.84 10.69
CA ALA A 177 14.60 13.11 10.45
C ALA A 177 13.99 13.74 11.72
N PHE A 178 13.48 12.93 12.65
CA PHE A 178 12.69 13.38 13.80
C PHE A 178 13.27 12.98 15.17
N GLY A 179 14.38 12.21 15.20
CA GLY A 179 15.12 11.89 16.43
C GLY A 179 14.23 11.34 17.56
N ASP A 180 14.35 11.95 18.74
CA ASP A 180 13.63 11.53 19.95
C ASP A 180 12.11 11.61 19.83
N GLU A 181 11.56 12.52 19.03
CA GLU A 181 10.13 12.63 18.80
C GLU A 181 9.59 11.33 18.16
N TYR A 182 10.27 10.84 17.11
CA TYR A 182 9.90 9.58 16.48
C TYR A 182 10.13 8.37 17.40
N LEU A 183 11.23 8.34 18.16
CA LEU A 183 11.51 7.26 19.10
C LEU A 183 10.42 7.17 20.19
N ASN A 184 9.95 8.28 20.70
CA ASN A 184 8.86 8.34 21.67
C ASN A 184 7.52 7.90 21.05
N TYR A 185 7.26 8.27 19.81
CA TYR A 185 6.11 7.78 19.07
C TYR A 185 6.18 6.27 18.84
N LYS A 186 7.33 5.73 18.44
CA LYS A 186 7.61 4.29 18.25
C LYS A 186 7.39 3.46 19.52
N LYS A 187 7.59 4.03 20.71
CA LYS A 187 7.31 3.38 21.99
C LYS A 187 5.83 3.24 22.29
N LYS A 188 4.97 4.12 21.73
CA LYS A 188 3.53 4.19 22.03
C LYS A 188 2.65 3.47 21.03
N VAL A 189 3.09 3.35 19.78
CA VAL A 189 2.29 2.83 18.67
C VAL A 189 3.04 1.70 17.95
N ASN A 190 2.33 0.63 17.63
CA ASN A 190 2.90 -0.49 16.88
C ASN A 190 3.12 -0.14 15.41
N ARG A 191 3.93 -0.95 14.70
CA ARG A 191 4.24 -0.76 13.28
C ARG A 191 2.99 -0.85 12.41
N TYR A 192 2.17 -1.88 12.62
CA TYR A 192 0.98 -2.14 11.80
C TYR A 192 -0.31 -1.79 12.54
N PHE A 193 -0.55 -2.37 13.70
CA PHE A 193 -1.79 -2.15 14.40
C PHE A 193 -1.64 -2.23 15.92
N GLY A 194 -2.31 -1.31 16.63
CA GLY A 194 -2.43 -1.29 18.07
C GLY A 194 -1.46 -0.33 18.76
N LYS A 195 -1.79 -0.06 20.04
CA LYS A 195 -0.92 0.67 20.98
C LYS A 195 -0.02 -0.34 21.69
N LYS A 196 1.17 0.11 22.10
CA LYS A 196 2.06 -0.62 23.00
C LYS A 196 1.69 -0.35 24.43
#